data_03a89603de3373ad1817c212bd793c15
#
_entry.id   03a89603de3373ad1817c212bd793c15
#
_cell.length_a   1.000
_cell.length_b   1.000
_cell.length_c   1.000
_cell.angle_alpha   90.00
_cell.angle_beta   90.00
_cell.angle_gamma   90.00
#
_symmetry.space_group_name_H-M   'P 1'
#
loop_
_entity.id
_entity.type
_entity.pdbx_description
1 polymer ?
#
loop_
_entity_poly.entity_id
_entity_poly.type
_entity_poly.pdbx_seq_one_letter_code
_entity_poly.pdbx_strand_id
1 'polypeptide(L)'
;MFYRQRKYFQFLLKSSNQHGVHSPFVYQLVTKCLYKKIDKNSWKTFQNSSNKLLKNKKIKNSHKKAKILLKLIHYFKPKNNLEITSSLDLAVIKLAMNSSNSCVTAIANAPLEISEVTLNREFDCVYFHKNQITLKTFNTCLKTINNNSFFIFNDIYGSSETIKNWSSIKNHPKVKVSLDLFYFGVIFFRKEQAKEHFKIRI
;
A
#
# COMPACT_ATOMS: atom_id res chain seq x y z
N MET A 1 5.47 20.94 10.81
CA MET A 1 6.47 20.59 9.77
C MET A 1 7.56 19.66 10.32
N PHE A 2 8.11 19.92 11.49
CA PHE A 2 9.22 19.14 12.13
C PHE A 2 8.92 17.68 12.46
N TYR A 3 7.67 17.30 12.81
CA TYR A 3 7.33 15.94 13.20
C TYR A 3 7.65 14.90 12.12
N ARG A 4 7.20 15.14 10.87
CA ARG A 4 7.41 14.22 9.75
C ARG A 4 8.88 14.12 9.35
N GLN A 5 9.63 15.23 9.40
CA GLN A 5 11.06 15.25 9.12
C GLN A 5 11.84 14.42 10.14
N ARG A 6 11.52 14.60 11.45
CA ARG A 6 12.11 13.78 12.53
C ARG A 6 11.81 12.29 12.33
N LYS A 7 10.57 11.93 11.97
CA LYS A 7 10.21 10.53 11.68
C LYS A 7 10.95 9.99 10.46
N TYR A 8 11.15 10.79 9.43
CA TYR A 8 11.92 10.40 8.26
C TYR A 8 13.38 10.12 8.60
N PHE A 9 14.00 10.99 9.39
CA PHE A 9 15.36 10.78 9.85
C PHE A 9 15.49 9.49 10.70
N GLN A 10 14.59 9.28 11.64
CA GLN A 10 14.52 8.05 12.43
C GLN A 10 14.32 6.80 11.57
N PHE A 11 13.52 6.92 10.51
CA PHE A 11 13.35 5.85 9.54
C PHE A 11 14.66 5.57 8.79
N LEU A 12 15.36 6.58 8.30
CA LEU A 12 16.62 6.41 7.56
C LEU A 12 17.69 5.69 8.40
N LEU A 13 17.81 6.03 9.68
CA LEU A 13 18.78 5.39 10.58
C LEU A 13 18.47 3.89 10.82
N LYS A 14 17.20 3.49 10.72
CA LYS A 14 16.73 2.11 10.99
C LYS A 14 16.41 1.32 9.74
N SER A 15 16.54 1.93 8.57
CA SER A 15 16.21 1.30 7.29
C SER A 15 17.44 0.66 6.66
N SER A 16 17.24 -0.47 6.00
CA SER A 16 18.25 -1.16 5.20
C SER A 16 17.96 -1.01 3.70
N ASN A 17 18.94 -1.42 2.91
CA ASN A 17 18.80 -1.66 1.47
C ASN A 17 18.68 -3.17 1.22
N GLN A 18 18.80 -3.63 -0.05
CA GLN A 18 18.72 -5.05 -0.40
C GLN A 18 19.74 -5.94 0.31
N HIS A 19 20.91 -5.42 0.70
CA HIS A 19 21.96 -6.20 1.36
C HIS A 19 21.62 -6.59 2.81
N GLY A 20 20.72 -5.85 3.45
CA GLY A 20 20.21 -6.18 4.79
C GLY A 20 18.93 -7.02 4.77
N VAL A 21 18.59 -7.68 3.66
CA VAL A 21 17.39 -8.49 3.51
C VAL A 21 17.76 -9.96 3.33
N HIS A 22 17.40 -10.78 4.31
CA HIS A 22 17.68 -12.22 4.28
C HIS A 22 16.52 -13.07 3.71
N SER A 23 15.30 -12.51 3.65
CA SER A 23 14.14 -13.19 3.05
C SER A 23 14.25 -13.19 1.51
N PRO A 24 14.26 -14.35 0.85
CA PRO A 24 14.31 -14.43 -0.63
C PRO A 24 13.13 -13.71 -1.29
N PHE A 25 11.94 -13.82 -0.71
CA PHE A 25 10.73 -13.12 -1.18
C PHE A 25 10.92 -11.60 -1.13
N VAL A 26 11.35 -11.07 0.01
CA VAL A 26 11.54 -9.62 0.19
C VAL A 26 12.72 -9.13 -0.65
N TYR A 27 13.80 -9.89 -0.76
CA TYR A 27 14.94 -9.56 -1.63
C TYR A 27 14.51 -9.41 -3.09
N GLN A 28 13.71 -10.36 -3.62
CA GLN A 28 13.17 -10.25 -4.98
C GLN A 28 12.24 -9.05 -5.13
N LEU A 29 11.38 -8.79 -4.15
CA LEU A 29 10.49 -7.62 -4.16
C LEU A 29 11.28 -6.31 -4.17
N VAL A 30 12.34 -6.20 -3.38
CA VAL A 30 13.19 -5.00 -3.35
C VAL A 30 13.91 -4.83 -4.69
N THR A 31 14.58 -5.85 -5.16
CA THR A 31 15.45 -5.76 -6.35
C THR A 31 14.67 -5.72 -7.68
N LYS A 32 13.66 -6.57 -7.84
CA LYS A 32 12.90 -6.69 -9.10
C LYS A 32 11.68 -5.76 -9.19
N CYS A 33 11.23 -5.18 -8.06
CA CYS A 33 10.11 -4.26 -8.02
C CYS A 33 10.53 -2.86 -7.56
N LEU A 34 10.91 -2.70 -6.29
CA LEU A 34 11.07 -1.38 -5.69
C LEU A 34 12.24 -0.58 -6.27
N TYR A 35 13.35 -1.23 -6.60
CA TYR A 35 14.54 -0.59 -7.18
C TYR A 35 14.51 -0.53 -8.72
N LYS A 36 13.66 -1.32 -9.37
CA LYS A 36 13.51 -1.28 -10.82
C LYS A 36 13.04 0.10 -11.28
N LYS A 37 13.61 0.61 -12.36
CA LYS A 37 13.12 1.84 -13.00
C LYS A 37 11.74 1.59 -13.61
N ILE A 38 10.84 2.56 -13.47
CA ILE A 38 9.54 2.50 -14.16
C ILE A 38 9.79 2.81 -15.63
N ASP A 39 9.14 2.06 -16.50
CA ASP A 39 9.10 2.35 -17.92
C ASP A 39 8.53 3.75 -18.20
N LYS A 40 9.16 4.48 -19.12
CA LYS A 40 8.80 5.86 -19.44
C LYS A 40 7.36 5.99 -19.98
N ASN A 41 6.92 5.01 -20.77
CA ASN A 41 5.57 5.02 -21.35
C ASN A 41 4.52 4.80 -20.26
N SER A 42 4.72 3.80 -19.39
CA SER A 42 3.84 3.53 -18.23
C SER A 42 3.74 4.75 -17.32
N TRP A 43 4.87 5.45 -17.08
CA TRP A 43 4.86 6.67 -16.28
C TRP A 43 4.09 7.81 -16.96
N LYS A 44 4.31 8.04 -18.25
CA LYS A 44 3.61 9.08 -19.04
C LYS A 44 2.09 8.82 -19.08
N THR A 45 1.68 7.57 -19.28
CA THR A 45 0.29 7.16 -19.27
C THR A 45 -0.38 7.42 -17.93
N PHE A 46 0.30 7.06 -16.84
CA PHE A 46 -0.18 7.36 -15.48
C PHE A 46 -0.31 8.87 -15.24
N GLN A 47 0.67 9.68 -15.65
CA GLN A 47 0.62 11.13 -15.50
C GLN A 47 -0.55 11.75 -16.29
N ASN A 48 -0.77 11.31 -17.51
CA ASN A 48 -1.87 11.81 -18.36
C ASN A 48 -3.23 11.47 -17.74
N SER A 49 -3.41 10.23 -17.26
CA SER A 49 -4.63 9.80 -16.58
C SER A 49 -4.85 10.56 -15.27
N SER A 50 -3.80 10.76 -14.47
CA SER A 50 -3.88 11.51 -13.22
C SER A 50 -4.21 12.98 -13.45
N ASN A 51 -3.60 13.64 -14.43
CA ASN A 51 -3.88 15.02 -14.79
C ASN A 51 -5.32 15.21 -15.28
N LYS A 52 -5.85 14.25 -16.05
CA LYS A 52 -7.23 14.28 -16.55
C LYS A 52 -8.26 14.18 -15.40
N LEU A 53 -7.99 13.36 -14.38
CA LEU A 53 -8.89 13.16 -13.24
C LEU A 53 -8.72 14.24 -12.15
N LEU A 54 -7.58 14.91 -12.12
CA LEU A 54 -7.19 15.81 -11.03
C LEU A 54 -7.17 17.29 -11.42
N LYS A 55 -7.88 17.65 -12.48
CA LYS A 55 -7.94 19.05 -12.98
C LYS A 55 -8.14 20.14 -11.92
N ASN A 56 -8.58 19.78 -10.71
CA ASN A 56 -8.92 20.72 -9.63
C ASN A 56 -8.23 20.49 -8.28
N LYS A 57 -7.34 19.49 -8.12
CA LYS A 57 -6.66 19.26 -6.83
C LYS A 57 -5.14 19.18 -7.02
N LYS A 58 -4.42 20.14 -6.41
CA LYS A 58 -2.96 20.11 -6.32
C LYS A 58 -2.50 18.86 -5.57
N ILE A 59 -2.20 17.78 -6.29
CA ILE A 59 -1.42 16.67 -5.71
C ILE A 59 0.01 17.14 -5.55
N LYS A 60 0.25 17.86 -4.48
CA LYS A 60 1.57 18.40 -4.11
C LYS A 60 2.53 17.34 -3.57
N ASN A 61 2.13 16.08 -3.47
CA ASN A 61 2.98 15.02 -2.92
C ASN A 61 2.78 13.75 -3.74
N SER A 62 3.44 13.65 -4.70
CA SER A 62 4.74 13.06 -4.82
C SER A 62 4.78 12.07 -5.95
N HIS A 63 5.43 12.45 -6.98
CA HIS A 63 5.98 11.55 -7.99
C HIS A 63 6.62 10.28 -7.34
N LYS A 64 7.22 10.41 -6.15
CA LYS A 64 7.81 9.30 -5.42
C LYS A 64 6.77 8.30 -4.92
N LYS A 65 5.69 8.76 -4.27
CA LYS A 65 4.57 7.90 -3.81
C LYS A 65 3.90 7.19 -4.98
N ALA A 66 3.54 7.94 -6.02
CA ALA A 66 2.94 7.39 -7.22
C ALA A 66 3.82 6.33 -7.89
N LYS A 67 5.14 6.58 -7.98
CA LYS A 67 6.09 5.61 -8.51
C LYS A 67 6.15 4.32 -7.68
N ILE A 68 6.15 4.41 -6.36
CA ILE A 68 6.14 3.23 -5.49
C ILE A 68 4.87 2.41 -5.72
N LEU A 69 3.72 3.08 -5.71
CA LEU A 69 2.43 2.41 -5.91
C LEU A 69 2.37 1.72 -7.28
N LEU A 70 2.72 2.43 -8.36
CA LEU A 70 2.81 1.86 -9.71
C LEU A 70 3.70 0.62 -9.77
N LYS A 71 4.88 0.68 -9.14
CA LYS A 71 5.80 -0.47 -9.09
C LYS A 71 5.16 -1.67 -8.43
N LEU A 72 4.51 -1.48 -7.27
CA LEU A 72 3.84 -2.57 -6.56
C LEU A 72 2.71 -3.18 -7.41
N ILE A 73 1.84 -2.34 -7.97
CA ILE A 73 0.71 -2.78 -8.79
C ILE A 73 1.19 -3.51 -10.06
N HIS A 74 2.19 -2.97 -10.77
CA HIS A 74 2.73 -3.60 -11.97
C HIS A 74 3.49 -4.90 -11.68
N TYR A 75 4.07 -5.03 -10.49
CA TYR A 75 4.78 -6.24 -10.10
C TYR A 75 3.84 -7.37 -9.71
N PHE A 76 2.85 -7.08 -8.86
CA PHE A 76 1.90 -8.10 -8.38
C PHE A 76 0.73 -8.35 -9.32
N LYS A 77 0.39 -7.38 -10.19
CA LYS A 77 -0.73 -7.43 -11.16
C LYS A 77 -2.04 -7.92 -10.52
N PRO A 78 -2.48 -7.31 -9.42
CA PRO A 78 -3.68 -7.73 -8.73
C PRO A 78 -4.90 -7.53 -9.64
N LYS A 79 -5.82 -8.51 -9.68
CA LYS A 79 -7.05 -8.47 -10.48
C LYS A 79 -8.19 -7.84 -9.71
N ASN A 80 -8.40 -8.27 -8.47
CA ASN A 80 -9.45 -7.79 -7.58
C ASN A 80 -8.87 -6.87 -6.52
N ASN A 81 -9.34 -5.64 -6.48
CA ASN A 81 -8.79 -4.61 -5.61
C ASN A 81 -9.88 -3.94 -4.79
N LEU A 82 -9.58 -3.70 -3.52
CA LEU A 82 -10.40 -2.94 -2.61
C LEU A 82 -9.67 -1.66 -2.21
N GLU A 83 -10.31 -0.52 -2.38
CA GLU A 83 -9.82 0.78 -1.94
C GLU A 83 -10.69 1.30 -0.80
N ILE A 84 -10.10 1.42 0.39
CA ILE A 84 -10.74 1.95 1.59
C ILE A 84 -10.39 3.43 1.70
N THR A 85 -11.37 4.31 1.46
CA THR A 85 -11.17 5.76 1.40
C THR A 85 -12.19 6.51 2.24
N SER A 86 -11.91 7.74 2.60
CA SER A 86 -12.88 8.68 3.20
C SER A 86 -13.63 9.51 2.15
N SER A 87 -13.26 9.38 0.86
CA SER A 87 -13.83 10.14 -0.24
C SER A 87 -13.75 9.30 -1.51
N LEU A 88 -14.85 9.15 -2.22
CA LEU A 88 -14.93 8.42 -3.50
C LEU A 88 -14.23 9.14 -4.66
N ASP A 89 -13.71 10.34 -4.44
CA ASP A 89 -13.17 11.20 -5.51
C ASP A 89 -11.83 10.74 -6.09
N LEU A 90 -11.16 9.76 -5.49
CA LEU A 90 -9.80 9.39 -5.86
C LEU A 90 -9.55 7.88 -5.76
N ALA A 91 -9.95 7.14 -6.78
CA ALA A 91 -9.50 5.77 -6.96
C ALA A 91 -8.00 5.74 -7.33
N VAL A 92 -7.12 5.89 -6.32
CA VAL A 92 -5.66 5.96 -6.51
C VAL A 92 -5.14 4.65 -7.11
N ILE A 93 -5.73 3.53 -6.71
CA ILE A 93 -5.40 2.22 -7.29
C ILE A 93 -5.88 2.15 -8.74
N LYS A 94 -7.09 2.61 -9.06
CA LYS A 94 -7.60 2.66 -10.43
C LYS A 94 -6.67 3.46 -11.35
N LEU A 95 -6.13 4.57 -10.85
CA LEU A 95 -5.13 5.35 -11.56
C LEU A 95 -3.83 4.58 -11.79
N ALA A 96 -3.38 3.81 -10.81
CA ALA A 96 -2.17 3.02 -10.92
C ALA A 96 -2.36 1.79 -11.83
N MET A 97 -3.57 1.31 -11.96
CA MET A 97 -3.85 0.07 -12.68
C MET A 97 -4.01 0.24 -14.17
N ASN A 98 -4.43 1.34 -14.66
CA ASN A 98 -4.64 1.71 -16.08
C ASN A 98 -4.59 0.53 -17.12
N SER A 99 -4.91 -0.67 -16.66
CA SER A 99 -4.96 -1.92 -17.45
C SER A 99 -6.37 -2.48 -17.39
N SER A 100 -6.88 -2.82 -18.53
CA SER A 100 -8.26 -3.21 -18.84
C SER A 100 -8.82 -4.42 -18.06
N ASN A 101 -8.02 -5.12 -17.25
CA ASN A 101 -8.41 -6.41 -16.67
C ASN A 101 -8.44 -6.42 -15.13
N SER A 102 -8.48 -5.26 -14.47
CA SER A 102 -8.56 -5.20 -13.02
C SER A 102 -9.83 -4.50 -12.55
N CYS A 103 -10.50 -5.10 -11.56
CA CYS A 103 -11.66 -4.52 -10.90
C CYS A 103 -11.20 -3.76 -9.64
N VAL A 104 -11.73 -2.56 -9.43
CA VAL A 104 -11.51 -1.78 -8.22
C VAL A 104 -12.85 -1.48 -7.56
N THR A 105 -13.04 -1.99 -6.35
CA THR A 105 -14.16 -1.63 -5.48
C THR A 105 -13.69 -0.56 -4.52
N ALA A 106 -14.33 0.60 -4.49
CA ALA A 106 -14.02 1.68 -3.56
C ALA A 106 -15.12 1.77 -2.49
N ILE A 107 -14.72 1.84 -1.22
CA ILE A 107 -15.62 1.99 -0.09
C ILE A 107 -15.25 3.27 0.65
N ALA A 108 -16.22 4.18 0.76
CA ALA A 108 -16.11 5.35 1.61
C ALA A 108 -16.60 5.02 3.02
N ASN A 109 -16.00 5.67 4.04
CA ASN A 109 -16.45 5.59 5.44
C ASN A 109 -16.44 4.19 6.08
N ALA A 110 -15.54 3.29 5.62
CA ALA A 110 -15.31 2.05 6.34
C ALA A 110 -14.98 2.32 7.84
N PRO A 111 -15.42 1.48 8.77
CA PRO A 111 -15.89 0.10 8.58
C PRO A 111 -17.41 -0.07 8.49
N LEU A 112 -18.20 1.01 8.51
CA LEU A 112 -19.67 0.92 8.57
C LEU A 112 -20.29 0.43 7.27
N GLU A 113 -19.63 0.69 6.13
CA GLU A 113 -20.18 0.40 4.80
C GLU A 113 -19.55 -0.84 4.11
N ILE A 114 -18.68 -1.58 4.81
CA ILE A 114 -18.20 -2.86 4.26
C ILE A 114 -19.36 -3.86 4.36
N SER A 115 -20.14 -3.94 3.29
CA SER A 115 -21.30 -4.82 3.20
C SER A 115 -20.89 -6.31 3.21
N GLU A 116 -21.83 -7.19 3.57
CA GLU A 116 -21.63 -8.64 3.49
C GLU A 116 -21.24 -9.09 2.07
N VAL A 117 -21.75 -8.43 1.05
CA VAL A 117 -21.43 -8.70 -0.36
C VAL A 117 -19.93 -8.44 -0.66
N THR A 118 -19.36 -7.42 -0.04
CA THR A 118 -17.92 -7.12 -0.18
C THR A 118 -17.09 -8.14 0.58
N LEU A 119 -17.55 -8.60 1.73
CA LEU A 119 -16.84 -9.58 2.57
C LEU A 119 -16.86 -11.01 1.98
N ASN A 120 -17.77 -11.31 1.05
CA ASN A 120 -17.86 -12.60 0.37
C ASN A 120 -16.95 -12.71 -0.86
N ARG A 121 -16.10 -11.72 -1.11
CA ARG A 121 -15.13 -11.71 -2.20
C ARG A 121 -13.71 -11.70 -1.66
N GLU A 122 -12.82 -12.37 -2.36
CA GLU A 122 -11.39 -12.26 -2.11
C GLU A 122 -10.79 -11.09 -2.91
N PHE A 123 -9.91 -10.35 -2.26
CA PHE A 123 -9.17 -9.26 -2.88
C PHE A 123 -7.67 -9.57 -2.91
N ASP A 124 -7.07 -9.37 -4.06
CA ASP A 124 -5.63 -9.51 -4.23
C ASP A 124 -4.87 -8.36 -3.58
N CYS A 125 -5.45 -7.14 -3.65
CA CYS A 125 -4.87 -5.94 -3.06
C CYS A 125 -5.94 -5.14 -2.30
N VAL A 126 -5.65 -4.76 -1.06
CA VAL A 126 -6.46 -3.79 -0.31
C VAL A 126 -5.61 -2.55 -0.03
N TYR A 127 -6.10 -1.39 -0.43
CA TYR A 127 -5.44 -0.10 -0.23
C TYR A 127 -6.18 0.74 0.81
N PHE A 128 -5.49 1.11 1.87
CA PHE A 128 -6.01 1.94 2.95
C PHE A 128 -5.53 3.38 2.81
N HIS A 129 -6.45 4.32 2.65
CA HIS A 129 -6.14 5.73 2.79
C HIS A 129 -5.77 6.08 4.24
N LYS A 130 -4.99 7.15 4.42
CA LYS A 130 -4.42 7.56 5.71
C LYS A 130 -5.41 7.52 6.87
N ASN A 131 -6.61 8.07 6.69
CA ASN A 131 -7.62 8.20 7.76
C ASN A 131 -8.41 6.89 8.00
N GLN A 132 -8.15 5.85 7.23
CA GLN A 132 -8.80 4.54 7.32
C GLN A 132 -7.90 3.45 7.91
N ILE A 133 -6.70 3.83 8.35
CA ILE A 133 -5.75 2.90 8.96
C ILE A 133 -6.13 2.70 10.42
N THR A 134 -7.08 1.82 10.67
CA THR A 134 -7.50 1.39 12.01
C THR A 134 -7.44 -0.13 12.14
N LEU A 135 -7.24 -0.63 13.36
CA LEU A 135 -7.25 -2.07 13.60
C LEU A 135 -8.62 -2.69 13.29
N LYS A 136 -9.71 -1.95 13.54
CA LYS A 136 -11.07 -2.37 13.22
C LYS A 136 -11.26 -2.60 11.72
N THR A 137 -10.93 -1.60 10.89
CA THR A 137 -11.02 -1.71 9.42
C THR A 137 -10.11 -2.82 8.89
N PHE A 138 -8.90 -2.92 9.42
CA PHE A 138 -7.98 -4.00 9.07
C PHE A 138 -8.56 -5.38 9.35
N ASN A 139 -9.09 -5.62 10.57
CA ASN A 139 -9.68 -6.90 10.96
C ASN A 139 -10.88 -7.27 10.09
N THR A 140 -11.70 -6.31 9.70
CA THR A 140 -12.81 -6.54 8.76
C THR A 140 -12.28 -7.04 7.41
N CYS A 141 -11.24 -6.40 6.87
CA CYS A 141 -10.64 -6.81 5.59
C CYS A 141 -9.91 -8.17 5.66
N LEU A 142 -9.56 -8.68 6.86
CA LEU A 142 -8.96 -10.02 6.99
C LEU A 142 -9.89 -11.18 6.60
N LYS A 143 -11.18 -10.92 6.42
CA LYS A 143 -12.14 -11.91 5.91
C LYS A 143 -12.04 -12.09 4.38
N THR A 144 -11.39 -11.16 3.69
CA THR A 144 -11.35 -11.07 2.22
C THR A 144 -10.00 -11.47 1.61
N ILE A 145 -9.09 -12.04 2.41
CA ILE A 145 -7.72 -12.37 1.97
C ILE A 145 -7.58 -13.82 1.53
N ASN A 146 -6.73 -14.02 0.54
CA ASN A 146 -6.11 -15.31 0.22
C ASN A 146 -4.59 -15.26 0.50
N ASN A 147 -3.89 -16.34 0.21
CA ASN A 147 -2.45 -16.47 0.49
C ASN A 147 -1.58 -15.44 -0.26
N ASN A 148 -2.02 -14.99 -1.43
CA ASN A 148 -1.29 -14.04 -2.27
C ASN A 148 -1.73 -12.58 -2.07
N SER A 149 -2.75 -12.35 -1.25
CA SER A 149 -3.23 -11.00 -0.94
C SER A 149 -2.15 -10.16 -0.28
N PHE A 150 -2.16 -8.86 -0.59
CA PHE A 150 -1.32 -7.89 0.09
C PHE A 150 -2.11 -6.61 0.37
N PHE A 151 -1.77 -5.94 1.48
CA PHE A 151 -2.39 -4.69 1.86
C PHE A 151 -1.38 -3.55 1.79
N ILE A 152 -1.82 -2.39 1.32
CA ILE A 152 -1.04 -1.16 1.23
C ILE A 152 -1.68 -0.10 2.12
N PHE A 153 -0.90 0.44 3.04
CA PHE A 153 -1.31 1.50 3.98
C PHE A 153 -0.64 2.80 3.61
N ASN A 154 -1.42 3.81 3.24
CA ASN A 154 -0.88 5.10 2.82
C ASN A 154 -0.55 5.97 4.04
N ASP A 155 0.69 6.50 4.07
CA ASP A 155 1.14 7.50 5.03
C ASP A 155 1.15 7.00 6.50
N ILE A 156 1.77 5.85 6.73
CA ILE A 156 1.87 5.22 8.07
C ILE A 156 2.57 6.10 9.12
N TYR A 157 3.26 7.15 8.73
CA TYR A 157 3.88 8.16 9.61
C TYR A 157 3.10 9.48 9.66
N GLY A 158 1.84 9.49 9.23
CA GLY A 158 1.02 10.69 9.14
C GLY A 158 0.60 11.29 10.48
N SER A 159 0.47 10.47 11.52
CA SER A 159 0.14 10.88 12.89
C SER A 159 0.66 9.85 13.89
N SER A 160 0.66 10.20 15.19
CA SER A 160 1.01 9.27 16.27
C SER A 160 0.03 8.08 16.34
N GLU A 161 -1.25 8.34 16.10
CA GLU A 161 -2.29 7.32 16.06
C GLU A 161 -2.08 6.34 14.91
N THR A 162 -1.81 6.86 13.70
CA THR A 162 -1.52 6.01 12.54
C THR A 162 -0.31 5.11 12.78
N ILE A 163 0.73 5.63 13.46
CA ILE A 163 1.92 4.82 13.82
C ILE A 163 1.54 3.71 14.81
N LYS A 164 0.70 4.00 15.82
CA LYS A 164 0.21 2.99 16.77
C LYS A 164 -0.57 1.90 16.04
N ASN A 165 -1.53 2.29 15.21
CA ASN A 165 -2.34 1.36 14.42
C ASN A 165 -1.47 0.51 13.49
N TRP A 166 -0.49 1.11 12.78
CA TRP A 166 0.47 0.38 11.97
C TRP A 166 1.27 -0.63 12.80
N SER A 167 1.71 -0.25 13.99
CA SER A 167 2.45 -1.16 14.88
C SER A 167 1.59 -2.37 15.29
N SER A 168 0.32 -2.15 15.63
CA SER A 168 -0.61 -3.23 15.97
C SER A 168 -0.90 -4.13 14.77
N ILE A 169 -1.15 -3.53 13.59
CA ILE A 169 -1.44 -4.24 12.35
C ILE A 169 -0.27 -5.15 11.94
N LYS A 170 0.96 -4.62 11.86
CA LYS A 170 2.11 -5.43 11.44
C LYS A 170 2.41 -6.60 12.38
N ASN A 171 2.08 -6.45 13.68
CA ASN A 171 2.28 -7.49 14.68
C ASN A 171 1.12 -8.51 14.73
N HIS A 172 0.03 -8.29 13.98
CA HIS A 172 -1.11 -9.20 13.96
C HIS A 172 -0.69 -10.63 13.54
N PRO A 173 -1.23 -11.71 14.16
CA PRO A 173 -0.81 -13.09 13.90
C PRO A 173 -0.90 -13.52 12.42
N LYS A 174 -1.90 -13.05 11.69
CA LYS A 174 -2.08 -13.35 10.25
C LYS A 174 -1.03 -12.65 9.35
N VAL A 175 -0.37 -11.59 9.81
CA VAL A 175 0.67 -10.90 9.04
C VAL A 175 1.97 -11.69 9.11
N LYS A 176 2.49 -12.09 7.97
CA LYS A 176 3.75 -12.82 7.84
C LYS A 176 4.90 -11.88 7.51
N VAL A 177 4.75 -11.04 6.51
CA VAL A 177 5.80 -10.08 6.14
C VAL A 177 5.22 -8.67 6.17
N SER A 178 5.97 -7.71 6.74
CA SER A 178 5.65 -6.29 6.62
C SER A 178 6.85 -5.50 6.09
N LEU A 179 6.55 -4.55 5.20
CA LEU A 179 7.51 -3.58 4.69
C LEU A 179 7.11 -2.17 5.11
N ASP A 180 7.99 -1.49 5.79
CA ASP A 180 7.91 -0.07 6.06
C ASP A 180 8.76 0.67 5.01
N LEU A 181 8.10 1.39 4.09
CA LEU A 181 8.71 2.16 3.01
C LEU A 181 8.66 3.67 3.29
N PHE A 182 8.41 4.06 4.52
CA PHE A 182 8.12 5.40 5.01
C PHE A 182 6.79 5.98 4.48
N TYR A 183 6.61 6.04 3.17
CA TYR A 183 5.38 6.57 2.54
C TYR A 183 4.24 5.58 2.60
N PHE A 184 4.56 4.30 2.57
CA PHE A 184 3.62 3.19 2.63
C PHE A 184 4.10 2.12 3.61
N GLY A 185 3.14 1.52 4.31
CA GLY A 185 3.29 0.20 4.88
C GLY A 185 2.72 -0.82 3.90
N VAL A 186 3.40 -1.94 3.71
CA VAL A 186 2.88 -3.06 2.92
C VAL A 186 2.95 -4.33 3.74
N ILE A 187 1.89 -5.12 3.75
CA ILE A 187 1.87 -6.41 4.45
C ILE A 187 1.46 -7.54 3.52
N PHE A 188 1.94 -8.74 3.84
CA PHE A 188 1.69 -9.98 3.12
C PHE A 188 1.26 -11.07 4.10
N PHE A 189 0.40 -11.98 3.62
CA PHE A 189 -0.22 -13.05 4.40
C PHE A 189 0.32 -14.43 4.05
N ARG A 190 1.30 -14.53 3.17
CA ARG A 190 1.87 -15.73 2.58
C ARG A 190 2.32 -16.73 3.65
N LYS A 191 1.63 -17.86 3.76
CA LYS A 191 1.85 -18.89 4.80
C LYS A 191 3.25 -19.50 4.76
N GLU A 192 3.87 -19.54 3.57
CA GLU A 192 5.22 -20.03 3.33
C GLU A 192 6.33 -19.10 3.82
N GLN A 193 5.98 -17.89 4.26
CA GLN A 193 6.94 -16.93 4.78
C GLN A 193 7.02 -16.97 6.31
N ALA A 194 8.24 -16.83 6.85
CA ALA A 194 8.46 -16.54 8.25
C ALA A 194 7.89 -15.15 8.60
N LYS A 195 7.58 -14.93 9.89
CA LYS A 195 7.12 -13.62 10.34
C LYS A 195 8.29 -12.66 10.47
N GLU A 196 8.37 -11.69 9.56
CA GLU A 196 9.47 -10.74 9.47
C GLU A 196 8.98 -9.32 9.17
N HIS A 197 9.72 -8.34 9.67
CA HIS A 197 9.42 -6.91 9.54
C HIS A 197 10.63 -6.16 9.01
N PHE A 198 10.49 -5.54 7.85
CA PHE A 198 11.56 -4.82 7.18
C PHE A 198 11.26 -3.33 7.08
N LYS A 199 12.30 -2.51 7.22
CA LYS A 199 12.29 -1.08 6.87
C LYS A 199 13.23 -0.89 5.70
N ILE A 200 12.68 -0.54 4.54
CA ILE A 200 13.43 -0.49 3.28
C ILE A 200 13.49 0.94 2.75
N ARG A 201 14.71 1.45 2.58
CA ARG A 201 14.99 2.71 1.88
C ARG A 201 14.78 2.55 0.39
N ILE A 202 14.02 3.48 -0.23
CA ILE A 202 13.81 3.52 -1.69
C ILE A 202 14.21 4.89 -2.23
#